data_950fe48bffd2c8794eb70339bee4f70f
#
_entry.id   950fe48bffd2c8794eb70339bee4f70f
#
_cell.length_a   1.000
_cell.length_b   1.000
_cell.length_c   1.000
_cell.angle_alpha   90.00
_cell.angle_beta   90.00
_cell.angle_gamma   90.00
#
_symmetry.space_group_name_H-M   'P 1'
#
loop_
_entity.id
_entity.type
_entity.pdbx_description
1 polymer ?
#
loop_
_entity_poly.entity_id
_entity_poly.type
_entity_poly.pdbx_seq_one_letter_code
_entity_poly.pdbx_strand_id
1 'polypeptide(L)'
;KFGGRAASGSEPLTDIIFEDVNGKKHNISCKGTESASVAGGGVSGIMELQPELLPSFLTEALRKYKQLGYKKGDAIPDMYGEIGTRAKVSLLEGSKKTGGPIDFLYTGPMTVTSRINGTNLHLNGNLATPREFAKKTLYLRIRKRRVDQTFDPTSKDRNGLPSIMGKSPSKGDTNRRIVVAKSIPSDALKIRVNR
;
A
#
# COMPACT_ATOMS: atom_id res chain seq x y z
N LYS A 1 22.10 -6.19 2.46
CA LYS A 1 22.12 -5.06 1.50
C LYS A 1 20.74 -4.42 1.49
N PHE A 2 20.66 -3.09 1.57
CA PHE A 2 19.37 -2.38 1.50
C PHE A 2 18.89 -2.29 0.05
N GLY A 3 17.58 -2.38 -0.14
CA GLY A 3 16.94 -2.22 -1.43
C GLY A 3 17.19 -0.83 -2.02
N GLY A 4 17.46 -0.76 -3.33
CA GLY A 4 17.58 0.49 -4.07
C GLY A 4 16.19 1.08 -4.41
N ARG A 5 16.14 2.19 -5.16
CA ARG A 5 14.89 2.73 -5.69
C ARG A 5 14.26 1.76 -6.69
N ALA A 6 12.93 1.60 -6.63
CA ALA A 6 12.19 0.89 -7.65
C ALA A 6 12.28 1.64 -9.01
N ALA A 7 12.20 0.92 -10.11
CA ALA A 7 12.20 1.49 -11.46
C ALA A 7 11.05 2.51 -11.68
N SER A 8 9.95 2.40 -10.92
CA SER A 8 8.83 3.34 -10.91
C SER A 8 9.15 4.67 -10.19
N GLY A 9 10.35 4.85 -9.62
CA GLY A 9 10.70 6.01 -8.80
C GLY A 9 10.04 6.05 -7.43
N SER A 10 9.22 5.04 -7.09
CA SER A 10 8.60 4.87 -5.78
C SER A 10 9.54 4.17 -4.80
N GLU A 11 9.16 4.17 -3.52
CA GLU A 11 9.80 3.34 -2.51
C GLU A 11 9.69 1.85 -2.92
N PRO A 12 10.80 1.10 -2.96
CA PRO A 12 10.76 -0.31 -3.36
C PRO A 12 10.04 -1.16 -2.32
N LEU A 13 9.49 -2.29 -2.75
CA LEU A 13 8.88 -3.25 -1.83
C LEU A 13 9.92 -3.97 -0.98
N THR A 14 11.12 -4.22 -1.54
CA THR A 14 12.22 -4.86 -0.83
C THR A 14 12.95 -3.85 0.05
N ASP A 15 12.86 -4.02 1.35
CA ASP A 15 13.57 -3.20 2.33
C ASP A 15 14.97 -3.76 2.61
N ILE A 16 15.10 -5.10 2.69
CA ILE A 16 16.35 -5.80 3.01
C ILE A 16 16.54 -6.98 2.04
N ILE A 17 17.78 -7.18 1.63
CA ILE A 17 18.23 -8.39 0.94
C ILE A 17 19.22 -9.11 1.83
N PHE A 18 18.95 -10.37 2.17
CA PHE A 18 19.91 -11.21 2.85
C PHE A 18 20.26 -12.46 2.03
N GLU A 19 21.41 -13.01 2.32
CA GLU A 19 21.90 -14.25 1.71
C GLU A 19 21.94 -15.33 2.80
N ASP A 20 21.32 -16.47 2.55
CA ASP A 20 21.33 -17.59 3.46
C ASP A 20 22.65 -18.37 3.41
N VAL A 21 22.77 -19.38 4.28
CA VAL A 21 23.98 -20.21 4.38
C VAL A 21 24.33 -20.98 3.10
N ASN A 22 23.38 -21.11 2.18
CA ASN A 22 23.54 -21.78 0.89
C ASN A 22 23.84 -20.77 -0.25
N GLY A 23 24.03 -19.50 0.07
CA GLY A 23 24.26 -18.44 -0.91
C GLY A 23 23.00 -17.94 -1.64
N LYS A 24 21.82 -18.39 -1.24
CA LYS A 24 20.55 -17.94 -1.83
C LYS A 24 20.16 -16.57 -1.27
N LYS A 25 19.85 -15.63 -2.17
CA LYS A 25 19.38 -14.29 -1.81
C LYS A 25 17.86 -14.29 -1.60
N HIS A 26 17.45 -13.59 -0.55
CA HIS A 26 16.06 -13.41 -0.18
C HIS A 26 15.73 -11.94 -0.03
N ASN A 27 14.61 -11.52 -0.61
CA ASN A 27 14.08 -10.17 -0.54
C ASN A 27 13.03 -10.08 0.57
N ILE A 28 13.25 -9.21 1.56
CA ILE A 28 12.32 -9.01 2.67
C ILE A 28 11.70 -7.62 2.59
N SER A 29 10.39 -7.54 2.77
CA SER A 29 9.69 -6.30 3.07
C SER A 29 9.43 -6.21 4.58
N CYS A 30 9.96 -5.16 5.22
CA CYS A 30 9.87 -4.95 6.66
C CYS A 30 8.74 -4.00 7.02
N LYS A 31 7.89 -4.40 7.95
CA LYS A 31 6.79 -3.58 8.47
C LYS A 31 6.84 -3.57 9.99
N GLY A 32 6.76 -2.38 10.57
CA GLY A 32 6.67 -2.25 12.02
C GLY A 32 5.42 -2.94 12.56
N THR A 33 5.43 -3.29 13.84
CA THR A 33 4.32 -3.97 14.52
C THR A 33 3.00 -3.22 14.33
N GLU A 34 3.03 -1.91 14.51
CA GLU A 34 1.87 -1.02 14.42
C GLU A 34 1.59 -0.49 12.99
N SER A 35 2.36 -0.94 11.99
CA SER A 35 2.13 -0.49 10.62
C SER A 35 0.77 -0.92 10.11
N ALA A 36 -0.11 0.03 9.86
CA ALA A 36 -1.43 -0.22 9.26
C ALA A 36 -1.33 -0.61 7.77
N SER A 37 -0.21 -0.30 7.11
CA SER A 37 0.01 -0.57 5.69
C SER A 37 1.04 -1.67 5.49
N VAL A 38 0.75 -2.61 4.60
CA VAL A 38 1.59 -3.80 4.38
C VAL A 38 2.18 -3.91 2.97
N ALA A 39 1.69 -3.14 2.01
CA ALA A 39 2.25 -3.08 0.67
C ALA A 39 2.45 -1.62 0.23
N GLY A 40 3.54 -1.37 -0.47
CA GLY A 40 3.92 -0.07 -0.99
C GLY A 40 3.63 0.10 -2.47
N GLY A 41 4.36 1.00 -3.11
CA GLY A 41 4.24 1.30 -4.53
C GLY A 41 3.13 2.29 -4.89
N GLY A 42 2.22 2.59 -3.96
CA GLY A 42 1.13 3.55 -4.15
C GLY A 42 0.31 3.26 -5.40
N VAL A 43 -0.23 4.31 -6.02
CA VAL A 43 -1.06 4.20 -7.24
C VAL A 43 -0.33 3.49 -8.37
N SER A 44 0.92 3.86 -8.64
CA SER A 44 1.68 3.29 -9.77
C SER A 44 1.98 1.81 -9.57
N GLY A 45 2.35 1.39 -8.35
CA GLY A 45 2.62 -0.02 -8.05
C GLY A 45 1.34 -0.87 -8.14
N ILE A 46 0.22 -0.37 -7.63
CA ILE A 46 -1.06 -1.10 -7.72
C ILE A 46 -1.51 -1.22 -9.18
N MET A 47 -1.38 -0.15 -9.98
CA MET A 47 -1.73 -0.17 -11.40
C MET A 47 -0.85 -1.15 -12.20
N GLU A 48 0.44 -1.26 -11.87
CA GLU A 48 1.35 -2.20 -12.50
C GLU A 48 0.95 -3.66 -12.22
N LEU A 49 0.59 -3.96 -10.97
CA LEU A 49 0.34 -5.33 -10.50
C LEU A 49 -1.11 -5.77 -10.70
N GLN A 50 -2.05 -4.83 -10.66
CA GLN A 50 -3.49 -5.07 -10.67
C GLN A 50 -4.20 -3.93 -11.41
N PRO A 51 -4.07 -3.83 -12.76
CA PRO A 51 -4.55 -2.69 -13.54
C PRO A 51 -6.07 -2.48 -13.45
N GLU A 52 -6.85 -3.54 -13.25
CA GLU A 52 -8.31 -3.46 -13.17
C GLU A 52 -8.82 -3.14 -11.75
N LEU A 53 -8.04 -3.51 -10.73
CA LEU A 53 -8.47 -3.39 -9.34
C LEU A 53 -8.62 -1.95 -8.91
N LEU A 54 -7.65 -1.10 -9.23
CA LEU A 54 -7.64 0.28 -8.77
C LEU A 54 -8.71 1.13 -9.45
N PRO A 55 -8.92 1.09 -10.77
CA PRO A 55 -10.01 1.81 -11.43
C PRO A 55 -11.38 1.42 -10.87
N SER A 56 -11.64 0.12 -10.71
CA SER A 56 -12.88 -0.41 -10.12
C SER A 56 -13.10 0.14 -8.71
N PHE A 57 -12.09 0.05 -7.85
CA PHE A 57 -12.15 0.55 -6.48
C PHE A 57 -12.42 2.06 -6.41
N LEU A 58 -11.77 2.85 -7.24
CA LEU A 58 -11.92 4.31 -7.24
C LEU A 58 -13.31 4.74 -7.76
N THR A 59 -13.81 4.06 -8.78
CA THR A 59 -15.14 4.32 -9.33
C THR A 59 -16.22 4.02 -8.29
N GLU A 60 -16.10 2.88 -7.63
CA GLU A 60 -17.04 2.47 -6.58
C GLU A 60 -16.97 3.37 -5.33
N ALA A 61 -15.77 3.78 -4.94
CA ALA A 61 -15.59 4.73 -3.86
C ALA A 61 -16.23 6.08 -4.16
N LEU A 62 -16.02 6.61 -5.36
CA LEU A 62 -16.64 7.85 -5.81
C LEU A 62 -18.17 7.76 -5.80
N ARG A 63 -18.72 6.64 -6.30
CA ARG A 63 -20.16 6.35 -6.28
C ARG A 63 -20.69 6.36 -4.84
N LYS A 64 -19.99 5.68 -3.92
CA LYS A 64 -20.39 5.58 -2.51
C LYS A 64 -20.38 6.93 -1.81
N TYR A 65 -19.36 7.75 -2.00
CA TYR A 65 -19.34 9.10 -1.42
C TYR A 65 -20.53 9.95 -1.92
N LYS A 66 -20.82 9.92 -3.23
CA LYS A 66 -21.99 10.61 -3.79
C LYS A 66 -23.30 10.11 -3.20
N GLN A 67 -23.48 8.79 -3.05
CA GLN A 67 -24.67 8.19 -2.43
C GLN A 67 -24.87 8.59 -0.97
N LEU A 68 -23.76 8.81 -0.25
CA LEU A 68 -23.80 9.31 1.13
C LEU A 68 -24.04 10.83 1.23
N GLY A 69 -24.24 11.51 0.09
CA GLY A 69 -24.56 12.92 0.04
C GLY A 69 -23.38 13.87 0.11
N TYR A 70 -22.13 13.37 0.07
CA TYR A 70 -20.94 14.24 0.08
C TYR A 70 -20.91 15.12 -1.18
N LYS A 71 -20.65 16.43 -0.96
CA LYS A 71 -20.55 17.47 -1.98
C LYS A 71 -19.11 17.95 -2.11
N LYS A 72 -18.81 18.61 -3.24
CA LYS A 72 -17.51 19.26 -3.45
C LYS A 72 -17.22 20.22 -2.29
N GLY A 73 -16.04 20.09 -1.71
CA GLY A 73 -15.62 20.88 -0.55
C GLY A 73 -15.78 20.19 0.80
N ASP A 74 -16.55 19.10 0.87
CA ASP A 74 -16.75 18.38 2.15
C ASP A 74 -15.49 17.64 2.59
N ALA A 75 -15.30 17.58 3.90
CA ALA A 75 -14.36 16.64 4.51
C ALA A 75 -14.93 15.22 4.42
N ILE A 76 -14.14 14.28 3.89
CA ILE A 76 -14.56 12.88 3.76
C ILE A 76 -13.69 11.96 4.61
N PRO A 77 -14.26 10.90 5.18
CA PRO A 77 -13.50 9.84 5.85
C PRO A 77 -12.74 8.98 4.84
N ASP A 78 -11.80 8.17 5.33
CA ASP A 78 -11.13 7.18 4.52
C ASP A 78 -12.12 6.11 4.02
N MET A 79 -11.89 5.59 2.83
CA MET A 79 -12.68 4.51 2.22
C MET A 79 -11.85 3.25 2.11
N TYR A 80 -12.46 2.12 2.44
CA TYR A 80 -11.82 0.81 2.41
C TYR A 80 -12.56 -0.13 1.47
N GLY A 81 -11.81 -0.88 0.65
CA GLY A 81 -12.35 -1.94 -0.20
C GLY A 81 -11.59 -3.23 0.01
N GLU A 82 -12.31 -4.31 0.32
CA GLU A 82 -11.68 -5.61 0.53
C GLU A 82 -11.05 -6.14 -0.76
N ILE A 83 -9.85 -6.70 -0.65
CA ILE A 83 -9.07 -7.22 -1.78
C ILE A 83 -9.28 -8.72 -1.89
N GLY A 84 -9.56 -9.23 -3.08
CA GLY A 84 -9.64 -10.67 -3.36
C GLY A 84 -8.28 -11.37 -3.21
N THR A 85 -8.30 -12.68 -2.89
CA THR A 85 -7.09 -13.44 -2.53
C THR A 85 -5.99 -13.37 -3.59
N ARG A 86 -6.33 -13.52 -4.87
CA ARG A 86 -5.35 -13.47 -5.97
C ARG A 86 -4.66 -12.12 -6.07
N ALA A 87 -5.41 -11.04 -5.95
CA ALA A 87 -4.86 -9.70 -5.99
C ALA A 87 -4.00 -9.39 -4.74
N LYS A 88 -4.36 -9.93 -3.56
CA LYS A 88 -3.54 -9.80 -2.35
C LYS A 88 -2.13 -10.35 -2.56
N VAL A 89 -2.01 -11.58 -3.07
CA VAL A 89 -0.69 -12.20 -3.30
C VAL A 89 0.16 -11.34 -4.22
N SER A 90 -0.39 -10.94 -5.37
CA SER A 90 0.32 -10.10 -6.34
C SER A 90 0.78 -8.76 -5.75
N LEU A 91 -0.10 -8.08 -4.99
CA LEU A 91 0.23 -6.80 -4.36
C LEU A 91 1.28 -6.92 -3.24
N LEU A 92 1.32 -8.04 -2.54
CA LEU A 92 2.30 -8.31 -1.49
C LEU A 92 3.65 -8.74 -2.07
N GLU A 93 3.63 -9.60 -3.09
CA GLU A 93 4.84 -10.13 -3.74
C GLU A 93 5.55 -9.05 -4.57
N GLY A 94 4.77 -8.30 -5.34
CA GLY A 94 5.31 -7.29 -6.23
C GLY A 94 5.95 -7.84 -7.50
N SER A 95 6.68 -6.98 -8.20
CA SER A 95 7.42 -7.28 -9.42
C SER A 95 8.77 -6.53 -9.44
N LYS A 96 9.61 -6.79 -10.42
CA LYS A 96 10.87 -6.02 -10.61
C LYS A 96 10.62 -4.52 -10.70
N LYS A 97 9.53 -4.08 -11.34
CA LYS A 97 9.19 -2.66 -11.47
C LYS A 97 8.80 -2.03 -10.13
N THR A 98 8.26 -2.80 -9.21
CA THR A 98 7.92 -2.34 -7.86
C THR A 98 9.02 -2.61 -6.83
N GLY A 99 10.18 -3.09 -7.26
CA GLY A 99 11.31 -3.40 -6.37
C GLY A 99 11.14 -4.72 -5.62
N GLY A 100 10.39 -5.65 -6.20
CA GLY A 100 10.24 -7.05 -5.80
C GLY A 100 10.83 -8.00 -6.87
N PRO A 101 10.36 -9.25 -6.96
CA PRO A 101 9.43 -9.86 -5.99
C PRO A 101 10.07 -10.00 -4.60
N ILE A 102 9.23 -9.98 -3.56
CA ILE A 102 9.68 -10.27 -2.20
C ILE A 102 9.41 -11.75 -1.87
N ASP A 103 10.34 -12.34 -1.12
CA ASP A 103 10.19 -13.72 -0.62
C ASP A 103 9.42 -13.74 0.69
N PHE A 104 9.65 -12.73 1.55
CA PHE A 104 9.05 -12.65 2.87
C PHE A 104 8.59 -11.24 3.26
N LEU A 105 7.48 -11.18 4.00
CA LEU A 105 7.10 -10.03 4.80
C LEU A 105 7.52 -10.27 6.24
N TYR A 106 8.24 -9.31 6.80
CA TYR A 106 8.57 -9.27 8.21
C TYR A 106 7.69 -8.25 8.92
N THR A 107 7.09 -8.65 10.05
CA THR A 107 6.33 -7.75 10.93
C THR A 107 6.83 -7.89 12.36
N GLY A 108 7.35 -6.82 12.93
CA GLY A 108 7.85 -6.83 14.30
C GLY A 108 9.04 -5.90 14.52
N PRO A 109 9.60 -5.90 15.74
CA PRO A 109 10.77 -5.14 16.09
C PRO A 109 12.03 -5.70 15.43
N MET A 110 12.94 -4.82 15.04
CA MET A 110 14.27 -5.16 14.54
C MET A 110 15.30 -4.64 15.53
N THR A 111 16.22 -5.49 15.95
CA THR A 111 17.28 -5.12 16.90
C THR A 111 18.64 -5.31 16.25
N VAL A 112 19.51 -4.31 16.39
CA VAL A 112 20.92 -4.39 16.00
C VAL A 112 21.72 -4.76 17.23
N THR A 113 22.39 -5.94 17.21
CA THR A 113 23.05 -6.49 18.42
C THR A 113 24.56 -6.36 18.45
N SER A 114 25.25 -6.28 17.30
CA SER A 114 26.69 -6.03 17.29
C SER A 114 27.18 -5.46 15.96
N ARG A 115 28.38 -4.82 16.00
CA ARG A 115 29.13 -4.34 14.85
C ARG A 115 30.55 -4.88 14.91
N ILE A 116 30.72 -6.15 14.62
CA ILE A 116 32.06 -6.74 14.45
C ILE A 116 32.09 -7.25 13.02
N ASN A 117 32.92 -6.65 12.16
CA ASN A 117 33.01 -6.97 10.73
C ASN A 117 31.69 -6.94 9.97
N GLY A 118 30.72 -6.12 10.42
CA GLY A 118 29.40 -5.98 9.87
C GLY A 118 28.34 -5.70 10.91
N THR A 119 27.10 -5.52 10.46
CA THR A 119 25.95 -5.30 11.33
C THR A 119 25.11 -6.56 11.43
N ASN A 120 25.01 -7.14 12.60
CA ASN A 120 24.07 -8.22 12.86
C ASN A 120 22.68 -7.66 13.14
N LEU A 121 21.72 -8.05 12.33
CA LEU A 121 20.32 -7.66 12.45
C LEU A 121 19.53 -8.86 12.97
N HIS A 122 18.89 -8.70 14.12
CA HIS A 122 17.99 -9.70 14.68
C HIS A 122 16.55 -9.33 14.36
N LEU A 123 15.83 -10.27 13.77
CA LEU A 123 14.43 -10.16 13.44
C LEU A 123 13.63 -10.97 14.48
N ASN A 124 13.13 -10.28 15.51
CA ASN A 124 12.39 -10.90 16.63
C ASN A 124 10.86 -10.87 16.43
N GLY A 125 10.43 -10.70 15.18
CA GLY A 125 9.02 -10.66 14.81
C GLY A 125 8.57 -11.86 13.99
N ASN A 126 7.47 -11.69 13.29
CA ASN A 126 6.88 -12.71 12.46
C ASN A 126 7.36 -12.57 10.99
N LEU A 127 7.88 -13.66 10.45
CA LEU A 127 8.26 -13.79 9.04
C LEU A 127 7.21 -14.66 8.33
N ALA A 128 6.64 -14.17 7.26
CA ALA A 128 5.63 -14.86 6.48
C ALA A 128 5.85 -14.67 4.98
N THR A 129 5.56 -15.68 4.18
CA THR A 129 5.51 -15.52 2.72
C THR A 129 4.34 -14.64 2.30
N PRO A 130 4.37 -14.01 1.11
CA PRO A 130 3.22 -13.26 0.58
C PRO A 130 1.92 -14.09 0.56
N ARG A 131 2.01 -15.39 0.25
CA ARG A 131 0.86 -16.30 0.22
C ARG A 131 0.28 -16.55 1.62
N GLU A 132 1.13 -16.75 2.61
CA GLU A 132 0.69 -16.92 4.01
C GLU A 132 0.05 -15.62 4.52
N PHE A 133 0.67 -14.48 4.25
CA PHE A 133 0.14 -13.18 4.66
C PHE A 133 -1.19 -12.86 3.96
N ALA A 134 -1.39 -13.27 2.70
CA ALA A 134 -2.61 -13.08 1.93
C ALA A 134 -3.82 -13.85 2.48
N LYS A 135 -3.62 -14.81 3.41
CA LYS A 135 -4.73 -15.46 4.14
C LYS A 135 -5.46 -14.48 5.06
N LYS A 136 -4.79 -13.39 5.47
CA LYS A 136 -5.42 -12.31 6.26
C LYS A 136 -6.34 -11.47 5.38
N THR A 137 -7.35 -10.85 5.97
CA THR A 137 -8.16 -9.86 5.27
C THR A 137 -7.33 -8.60 5.05
N LEU A 138 -7.27 -8.15 3.80
CA LEU A 138 -6.55 -6.94 3.40
C LEU A 138 -7.49 -6.04 2.60
N TYR A 139 -7.23 -4.74 2.67
CA TYR A 139 -8.05 -3.70 2.07
C TYR A 139 -7.21 -2.73 1.24
N LEU A 140 -7.74 -2.27 0.12
CA LEU A 140 -7.30 -0.99 -0.43
C LEU A 140 -7.90 0.13 0.43
N ARG A 141 -7.08 1.09 0.81
CA ARG A 141 -7.50 2.26 1.58
C ARG A 141 -7.21 3.52 0.79
N ILE A 142 -8.25 4.32 0.58
CA ILE A 142 -8.12 5.71 0.11
C ILE A 142 -8.02 6.62 1.33
N ARG A 143 -6.99 7.46 1.36
CA ARG A 143 -6.83 8.47 2.40
C ARG A 143 -6.33 9.79 1.81
N LYS A 144 -6.59 10.87 2.53
CA LYS A 144 -6.01 12.17 2.22
C LYS A 144 -4.48 12.08 2.23
N ARG A 145 -3.85 12.79 1.32
CA ARG A 145 -2.41 13.05 1.36
C ARG A 145 -2.10 14.27 2.22
N ARG A 146 -3.00 15.25 2.21
CA ARG A 146 -2.94 16.48 2.98
C ARG A 146 -4.21 16.65 3.80
N VAL A 147 -4.08 17.25 4.97
CA VAL A 147 -5.22 17.44 5.90
C VAL A 147 -6.29 18.39 5.34
N ASP A 148 -5.87 19.37 4.53
CA ASP A 148 -6.70 20.39 3.90
C ASP A 148 -7.37 19.95 2.58
N GLN A 149 -7.13 18.72 2.14
CA GLN A 149 -7.84 18.17 0.98
C GLN A 149 -9.28 17.83 1.33
N THR A 150 -10.18 18.22 0.43
CA THR A 150 -11.62 17.98 0.53
C THR A 150 -12.09 17.12 -0.63
N PHE A 151 -13.33 16.68 -0.59
CA PHE A 151 -13.93 15.90 -1.66
C PHE A 151 -14.10 16.73 -2.94
N ASP A 152 -13.70 16.16 -4.05
CA ASP A 152 -14.00 16.71 -5.39
C ASP A 152 -14.37 15.58 -6.34
N PRO A 153 -15.68 15.42 -6.65
CA PRO A 153 -16.16 14.36 -7.51
C PRO A 153 -15.75 14.50 -8.98
N THR A 154 -15.19 15.62 -9.37
CA THR A 154 -14.75 15.91 -10.74
C THR A 154 -13.25 15.80 -10.92
N SER A 155 -12.50 15.76 -9.82
CA SER A 155 -11.05 15.70 -9.83
C SER A 155 -10.53 14.38 -10.42
N LYS A 156 -9.54 14.48 -11.30
CA LYS A 156 -8.82 13.34 -11.89
C LYS A 156 -7.33 13.44 -11.60
N ASP A 157 -6.67 12.30 -11.51
CA ASP A 157 -5.21 12.24 -11.44
C ASP A 157 -4.59 12.30 -12.87
N ARG A 158 -3.26 12.25 -12.92
CA ARG A 158 -2.50 12.28 -14.18
C ARG A 158 -2.81 11.13 -15.15
N ASN A 159 -3.40 10.04 -14.64
CA ASN A 159 -3.78 8.87 -15.43
C ASN A 159 -5.28 8.90 -15.82
N GLY A 160 -5.98 10.01 -15.56
CA GLY A 160 -7.41 10.15 -15.83
C GLY A 160 -8.33 9.44 -14.84
N LEU A 161 -7.79 8.79 -13.81
CA LEU A 161 -8.58 8.10 -12.79
C LEU A 161 -9.20 9.10 -11.80
N PRO A 162 -10.39 8.79 -11.23
CA PRO A 162 -11.00 9.63 -10.20
C PRO A 162 -10.00 9.90 -9.06
N SER A 163 -9.69 11.15 -8.82
CA SER A 163 -8.83 11.54 -7.70
C SER A 163 -9.57 11.50 -6.37
N ILE A 164 -10.88 11.75 -6.39
CA ILE A 164 -11.76 11.83 -5.23
C ILE A 164 -11.43 13.02 -4.32
N MET A 165 -10.15 13.34 -4.20
CA MET A 165 -9.67 14.49 -3.44
C MET A 165 -9.40 15.67 -4.37
N GLY A 166 -9.85 16.83 -3.97
CA GLY A 166 -9.52 18.09 -4.63
C GLY A 166 -8.06 18.48 -4.38
N LYS A 167 -7.68 19.57 -5.02
CA LYS A 167 -6.36 20.17 -4.85
C LYS A 167 -6.19 20.67 -3.42
N SER A 168 -5.04 20.35 -2.80
CA SER A 168 -4.71 20.93 -1.49
C SER A 168 -4.47 22.44 -1.63
N PRO A 169 -5.20 23.29 -0.92
CA PRO A 169 -4.97 24.73 -0.93
C PRO A 169 -3.55 25.13 -0.55
N SER A 170 -2.96 24.43 0.43
CA SER A 170 -1.63 24.76 0.94
C SER A 170 -0.47 24.25 0.09
N LYS A 171 -0.65 23.15 -0.66
CA LYS A 171 0.44 22.49 -1.40
C LYS A 171 0.17 22.30 -2.89
N GLY A 172 -1.03 22.61 -3.35
CA GLY A 172 -1.40 22.55 -4.75
C GLY A 172 -1.45 21.15 -5.37
N ASP A 173 -1.32 20.07 -4.57
CA ASP A 173 -1.33 18.72 -5.07
C ASP A 173 -2.75 18.10 -4.96
N THR A 174 -3.13 17.31 -5.98
CA THR A 174 -4.42 16.60 -6.04
C THR A 174 -4.28 15.11 -5.70
N ASN A 175 -3.09 14.66 -5.32
CA ASN A 175 -2.86 13.24 -5.14
C ASN A 175 -3.49 12.74 -3.84
N ARG A 176 -4.27 11.67 -3.94
CA ARG A 176 -4.66 10.83 -2.82
C ARG A 176 -3.55 9.83 -2.50
N ARG A 177 -3.60 9.26 -1.32
CA ARG A 177 -2.82 8.07 -0.99
C ARG A 177 -3.68 6.82 -1.13
N ILE A 178 -3.16 5.82 -1.81
CA ILE A 178 -3.71 4.47 -1.86
C ILE A 178 -2.69 3.53 -1.22
N VAL A 179 -3.14 2.76 -0.26
CA VAL A 179 -2.31 1.79 0.45
C VAL A 179 -3.05 0.48 0.64
N VAL A 180 -2.30 -0.60 0.85
CA VAL A 180 -2.88 -1.89 1.28
C VAL A 180 -2.87 -1.91 2.81
N ALA A 181 -4.05 -1.94 3.42
CA ALA A 181 -4.22 -1.92 4.87
C ALA A 181 -4.56 -3.31 5.41
N LYS A 182 -4.05 -3.65 6.59
CA LYS A 182 -4.34 -4.92 7.31
C LYS A 182 -5.46 -4.80 8.33
N SER A 183 -5.91 -3.59 8.63
CA SER A 183 -7.00 -3.33 9.57
C SER A 183 -7.79 -2.11 9.12
N ILE A 184 -9.01 -2.02 9.61
CA ILE A 184 -9.91 -0.88 9.38
C ILE A 184 -10.52 -0.45 10.72
N PRO A 185 -10.75 0.87 10.93
CA PRO A 185 -11.54 1.36 12.06
C PRO A 185 -12.97 0.83 11.99
N SER A 186 -13.64 0.72 13.16
CA SER A 186 -15.00 0.22 13.23
C SER A 186 -16.03 1.10 12.51
N ASP A 187 -15.78 2.40 12.48
CA ASP A 187 -16.59 3.45 11.84
C ASP A 187 -16.21 3.73 10.38
N ALA A 188 -15.25 2.98 9.82
CA ALA A 188 -14.76 3.21 8.47
C ALA A 188 -15.79 2.90 7.39
N LEU A 189 -15.79 3.69 6.33
CA LEU A 189 -16.57 3.41 5.14
C LEU A 189 -15.99 2.22 4.36
N LYS A 190 -16.85 1.26 4.04
CA LYS A 190 -16.49 0.04 3.30
C LYS A 190 -17.25 -0.07 1.99
N ILE A 191 -16.57 -0.57 0.98
CA ILE A 191 -17.18 -0.94 -0.30
C ILE A 191 -16.73 -2.34 -0.70
N ARG A 192 -17.54 -2.99 -1.52
CA ARG A 192 -17.12 -4.20 -2.25
C ARG A 192 -16.41 -3.75 -3.52
N VAL A 193 -15.23 -4.29 -3.76
CA VAL A 193 -14.54 -4.10 -5.03
C VAL A 193 -14.95 -5.25 -5.93
N ASN A 194 -15.64 -4.94 -7.02
CA ASN A 194 -15.99 -5.95 -8.01
C ASN A 194 -14.70 -6.50 -8.63
N ARG A 195 -14.63 -7.82 -8.68
CA ARG A 195 -13.53 -8.59 -9.26
C ARG A 195 -13.54 -8.48 -10.76
#